data_10c9e7042f06ccc845d67cfe5bfd1ad8
#
_entry.id   10c9e7042f06ccc845d67cfe5bfd1ad8
#
_cell.length_a   1.000
_cell.length_b   1.000
_cell.length_c   1.000
_cell.angle_alpha   90.00
_cell.angle_beta   90.00
_cell.angle_gamma   90.00
#
_symmetry.space_group_name_H-M   'P 1'
#
loop_
_entity.id
_entity.type
_entity.pdbx_description
1 polymer ?
#
loop_
_entity_poly.entity_id
_entity_poly.type
_entity_poly.pdbx_seq_one_letter_code
_entity_poly.pdbx_strand_id
1 'polypeptide(L)'
;MKKRCIYQFLLVCISSCFLACNGYLEEIPQNKQKLTSTDDYEQLLNKAYLTEAVLPYIDLLTDDISYIVADRDPRFGNVADSYLGAYMWDNNIESTMPNGDEVFGKFYNSIYYTNVVIDEVDQAVGISSNKEETERIRGYLKGEAYALRAFRYLYLVNMYAPPYDPATSSTTPGIPINLETSADDKPYTREMLDKVYEQIVDDLKKAIPLMEENYVNVKKNRFSPIAAKALLARVYLICKNGI
;
A
#
# COMPACT_ATOMS: atom_id res chain seq x y z
N MET A 1 7.68 -67.52 23.06
CA MET A 1 8.39 -66.72 22.02
C MET A 1 7.48 -65.94 21.11
N LYS A 2 6.37 -66.45 20.61
CA LYS A 2 5.47 -65.74 19.67
C LYS A 2 4.84 -64.42 20.20
N LYS A 3 4.48 -64.33 21.48
CA LYS A 3 3.90 -63.09 22.04
C LYS A 3 4.86 -61.92 22.13
N ARG A 4 6.16 -62.14 22.39
CA ARG A 4 7.18 -61.08 22.43
C ARG A 4 7.44 -60.47 21.05
N CYS A 5 7.46 -61.27 19.99
CA CYS A 5 7.60 -60.74 18.62
C CYS A 5 6.40 -59.86 18.20
N ILE A 6 5.17 -60.20 18.63
CA ILE A 6 3.98 -59.39 18.31
C ILE A 6 4.04 -58.04 18.99
N TYR A 7 4.46 -57.97 20.26
CA TYR A 7 4.62 -56.66 20.94
C TYR A 7 5.74 -55.82 20.36
N GLN A 8 6.87 -56.42 19.93
CA GLN A 8 7.91 -55.66 19.23
C GLN A 8 7.48 -55.15 17.89
N PHE A 9 6.70 -55.90 17.13
CA PHE A 9 6.14 -55.46 15.84
C PHE A 9 5.11 -54.32 16.02
N LEU A 10 4.28 -54.42 17.05
CA LEU A 10 3.29 -53.36 17.38
C LEU A 10 3.99 -52.07 17.83
N LEU A 11 5.09 -52.16 18.58
CA LEU A 11 5.86 -50.99 19.03
C LEU A 11 6.57 -50.28 17.89
N VAL A 12 7.08 -51.03 16.89
CA VAL A 12 7.68 -50.46 15.66
C VAL A 12 6.62 -49.80 14.78
N CYS A 13 5.41 -50.37 14.63
CA CYS A 13 4.32 -49.74 13.88
C CYS A 13 3.81 -48.47 14.54
N ILE A 14 3.76 -48.40 15.87
CA ILE A 14 3.34 -47.17 16.59
C ILE A 14 4.40 -46.09 16.46
N SER A 15 5.70 -46.45 16.51
CA SER A 15 6.77 -45.44 16.37
C SER A 15 6.87 -44.86 14.95
N SER A 16 6.50 -45.62 13.91
CA SER A 16 6.49 -45.13 12.53
C SER A 16 5.32 -44.15 12.23
N CYS A 17 4.24 -44.19 13.01
CA CYS A 17 3.13 -43.25 12.88
C CYS A 17 3.47 -41.82 13.36
N PHE A 18 4.48 -41.67 14.24
CA PHE A 18 4.90 -40.32 14.70
C PHE A 18 5.84 -39.59 13.74
N LEU A 19 6.32 -40.24 12.68
CA LEU A 19 7.23 -39.63 11.71
C LEU A 19 6.53 -39.13 10.43
N ALA A 20 5.21 -39.31 10.31
CA ALA A 20 4.52 -39.17 9.03
C ALA A 20 3.81 -37.86 8.76
N CYS A 21 3.84 -36.84 9.63
CA CYS A 21 2.96 -35.68 9.45
C CYS A 21 3.55 -34.29 9.70
N ASN A 22 4.85 -34.07 9.47
CA ASN A 22 5.36 -32.68 9.60
C ASN A 22 5.14 -31.80 8.34
N GLY A 23 4.88 -32.38 7.18
CA GLY A 23 4.69 -31.61 5.93
C GLY A 23 3.24 -31.19 5.64
N TYR A 24 2.24 -31.84 6.25
CA TYR A 24 0.83 -31.56 5.95
C TYR A 24 0.29 -30.28 6.59
N LEU A 25 0.94 -29.79 7.65
CA LEU A 25 0.57 -28.54 8.34
C LEU A 25 1.21 -27.29 7.73
N GLU A 26 2.11 -27.45 6.77
CA GLU A 26 2.76 -26.35 6.04
C GLU A 26 2.06 -26.03 4.70
N GLU A 27 0.93 -26.68 4.38
CA GLU A 27 0.15 -26.29 3.21
C GLU A 27 -0.44 -24.90 3.41
N ILE A 28 0.10 -23.96 2.64
CA ILE A 28 -0.44 -22.60 2.54
C ILE A 28 -1.89 -22.73 2.05
N PRO A 29 -2.87 -22.14 2.74
CA PRO A 29 -4.25 -22.12 2.26
C PRO A 29 -4.30 -21.69 0.79
N GLN A 30 -5.06 -22.38 -0.05
CA GLN A 30 -5.11 -22.18 -1.51
C GLN A 30 -5.38 -20.73 -1.94
N ASN A 31 -5.87 -19.88 -1.03
CA ASN A 31 -6.14 -18.45 -1.22
C ASN A 31 -5.04 -17.54 -0.66
N LYS A 32 -3.92 -18.08 -0.15
CA LYS A 32 -2.74 -17.30 0.31
C LYS A 32 -1.55 -17.66 -0.58
N GLN A 33 -1.13 -16.73 -1.41
CA GLN A 33 0.10 -16.87 -2.19
C GLN A 33 1.29 -16.46 -1.31
N LYS A 34 2.28 -17.34 -1.18
CA LYS A 34 3.56 -16.99 -0.54
C LYS A 34 4.38 -16.17 -1.54
N LEU A 35 4.73 -14.96 -1.15
CA LEU A 35 5.64 -14.13 -1.94
C LEU A 35 7.05 -14.70 -1.86
N THR A 36 7.65 -15.04 -2.97
CA THR A 36 8.98 -15.65 -3.03
C THR A 36 9.89 -15.03 -4.08
N SER A 37 9.32 -14.58 -5.19
CA SER A 37 10.07 -14.07 -6.34
C SER A 37 9.93 -12.55 -6.48
N THR A 38 10.86 -11.94 -7.20
CA THR A 38 10.76 -10.52 -7.57
C THR A 38 9.49 -10.20 -8.35
N ASP A 39 8.96 -11.15 -9.13
CA ASP A 39 7.69 -11.00 -9.84
C ASP A 39 6.48 -10.94 -8.90
N ASP A 40 6.49 -11.75 -7.82
CA ASP A 40 5.42 -11.72 -6.82
C ASP A 40 5.32 -10.34 -6.15
N TYR A 41 6.48 -9.74 -5.81
CA TYR A 41 6.52 -8.40 -5.22
C TYR A 41 6.17 -7.31 -6.24
N GLU A 42 6.52 -7.48 -7.51
CA GLU A 42 6.05 -6.59 -8.57
C GLU A 42 4.53 -6.65 -8.74
N GLN A 43 3.94 -7.84 -8.70
CA GLN A 43 2.49 -8.02 -8.75
C GLN A 43 1.80 -7.42 -7.51
N LEU A 44 2.42 -7.54 -6.33
CA LEU A 44 1.91 -6.90 -5.11
C LEU A 44 1.92 -5.38 -5.23
N LEU A 45 2.98 -4.77 -5.80
CA LEU A 45 3.00 -3.34 -6.11
C LEU A 45 1.93 -2.97 -7.14
N ASN A 46 1.74 -3.75 -8.20
CA ASN A 46 0.66 -3.51 -9.15
C ASN A 46 -0.70 -3.47 -8.43
N LYS A 47 -0.93 -4.38 -7.47
CA LYS A 47 -2.14 -4.36 -6.63
C LYS A 47 -2.23 -3.11 -5.76
N ALA A 48 -1.09 -2.62 -5.22
CA ALA A 48 -1.04 -1.38 -4.45
C ALA A 48 -1.38 -0.13 -5.28
N TYR A 49 -1.13 -0.16 -6.60
CA TYR A 49 -1.56 0.90 -7.51
C TYR A 49 -3.06 0.88 -7.81
N LEU A 50 -3.71 -0.29 -7.77
CA LEU A 50 -5.13 -0.48 -8.11
C LEU A 50 -6.05 0.09 -7.01
N THR A 51 -6.12 1.41 -6.94
CA THR A 51 -7.08 2.13 -6.10
C THR A 51 -8.11 2.89 -6.95
N GLU A 52 -8.30 2.47 -8.19
CA GLU A 52 -8.98 3.19 -9.27
C GLU A 52 -10.42 3.61 -8.98
N ALA A 53 -11.14 2.86 -8.15
CA ALA A 53 -12.55 3.16 -7.87
C ALA A 53 -12.76 4.34 -6.90
N VAL A 54 -11.68 4.97 -6.42
CA VAL A 54 -11.74 5.91 -5.31
C VAL A 54 -11.46 7.35 -5.73
N LEU A 55 -10.76 7.55 -6.84
CA LEU A 55 -10.33 8.86 -7.30
C LEU A 55 -11.42 9.77 -7.91
N PRO A 56 -12.51 9.23 -8.53
CA PRO A 56 -13.47 10.09 -9.22
C PRO A 56 -14.08 11.20 -8.36
N TYR A 57 -14.31 10.98 -7.06
CA TYR A 57 -14.94 12.01 -6.24
C TYR A 57 -13.94 13.07 -5.75
N ILE A 58 -12.64 12.75 -5.70
CA ILE A 58 -11.61 13.74 -5.34
C ILE A 58 -11.55 14.85 -6.39
N ASP A 59 -11.69 14.49 -7.67
CA ASP A 59 -11.73 15.46 -8.76
C ASP A 59 -12.98 16.36 -8.67
N LEU A 60 -14.09 15.84 -8.10
CA LEU A 60 -15.31 16.62 -7.87
C LEU A 60 -15.17 17.66 -6.74
N LEU A 61 -14.17 17.51 -5.87
CA LEU A 61 -13.85 18.52 -4.84
C LEU A 61 -13.05 19.72 -5.37
N THR A 62 -12.80 19.76 -6.68
CA THR A 62 -12.11 20.85 -7.35
C THR A 62 -13.09 21.74 -8.11
N ASP A 63 -12.67 22.94 -8.48
CA ASP A 63 -13.41 23.86 -9.33
C ASP A 63 -13.19 23.63 -10.84
N ASP A 64 -12.40 22.60 -11.18
CA ASP A 64 -12.09 22.23 -12.57
C ASP A 64 -13.22 21.46 -13.27
N ILE A 65 -14.21 20.95 -12.50
CA ILE A 65 -15.32 20.14 -13.01
C ILE A 65 -16.64 20.89 -12.86
N SER A 66 -17.43 20.94 -13.93
CA SER A 66 -18.81 21.43 -13.89
C SER A 66 -19.82 20.27 -14.04
N TYR A 67 -20.82 20.23 -13.17
CA TYR A 67 -21.88 19.24 -13.19
C TYR A 67 -23.06 19.74 -14.04
N ILE A 68 -23.32 19.08 -15.17
CA ILE A 68 -24.43 19.43 -16.06
C ILE A 68 -25.63 18.51 -15.82
N VAL A 69 -26.61 19.00 -15.08
CA VAL A 69 -27.81 18.23 -14.72
C VAL A 69 -28.67 17.88 -15.93
N ALA A 70 -28.63 18.71 -16.98
CA ALA A 70 -29.52 18.58 -18.15
C ALA A 70 -29.16 17.43 -19.10
N ASP A 71 -27.91 16.95 -19.11
CA ASP A 71 -27.41 15.91 -20.02
C ASP A 71 -27.22 14.56 -19.30
N ARG A 72 -28.14 14.21 -18.41
CA ARG A 72 -28.08 12.88 -17.77
C ARG A 72 -28.16 11.79 -18.83
N ASP A 73 -27.04 11.11 -19.07
CA ASP A 73 -27.04 9.89 -19.87
C ASP A 73 -27.63 8.75 -19.04
N PRO A 74 -28.79 8.21 -19.44
CA PRO A 74 -29.48 7.15 -18.68
C PRO A 74 -28.63 5.87 -18.53
N ARG A 75 -27.54 5.73 -19.30
CA ARG A 75 -26.61 4.58 -19.20
C ARG A 75 -25.78 4.61 -17.92
N PHE A 76 -25.54 5.78 -17.34
CA PHE A 76 -24.75 5.92 -16.11
C PHE A 76 -25.58 5.89 -14.83
N GLY A 77 -26.90 5.79 -14.94
CA GLY A 77 -27.82 5.67 -13.79
C GLY A 77 -27.63 6.77 -12.75
N ASN A 78 -27.83 6.43 -11.48
CA ASN A 78 -27.72 7.37 -10.35
C ASN A 78 -26.27 7.57 -9.85
N VAL A 79 -25.26 7.11 -10.56
CA VAL A 79 -23.84 7.24 -10.12
C VAL A 79 -23.45 8.70 -9.95
N ALA A 80 -23.93 9.58 -10.83
CA ALA A 80 -23.69 11.01 -10.71
C ALA A 80 -24.32 11.61 -9.44
N ASP A 81 -25.50 11.13 -9.05
CA ASP A 81 -26.19 11.60 -7.83
C ASP A 81 -25.48 11.10 -6.57
N SER A 82 -24.82 9.95 -6.64
CA SER A 82 -24.08 9.36 -5.52
C SER A 82 -22.87 10.19 -5.04
N TYR A 83 -22.35 11.05 -5.90
CA TYR A 83 -21.23 11.94 -5.57
C TYR A 83 -21.60 13.43 -5.56
N LEU A 84 -22.89 13.72 -5.63
CA LEU A 84 -23.39 15.12 -5.64
C LEU A 84 -22.96 15.87 -4.37
N GLY A 85 -22.92 15.21 -3.23
CA GLY A 85 -22.43 15.80 -1.98
C GLY A 85 -20.97 16.27 -2.07
N ALA A 86 -20.09 15.52 -2.73
CA ALA A 86 -18.72 15.92 -2.97
C ALA A 86 -18.67 17.16 -3.88
N TYR A 87 -19.42 17.19 -4.97
CA TYR A 87 -19.49 18.33 -5.88
C TYR A 87 -20.05 19.60 -5.19
N MET A 88 -21.01 19.45 -4.30
CA MET A 88 -21.64 20.54 -3.56
C MET A 88 -20.87 20.95 -2.29
N TRP A 89 -19.74 20.31 -2.00
CA TRP A 89 -18.93 20.53 -0.80
C TRP A 89 -19.76 20.38 0.49
N ASP A 90 -20.63 19.36 0.50
CA ASP A 90 -21.49 19.06 1.66
C ASP A 90 -20.63 18.62 2.86
N ASN A 91 -20.94 19.10 4.04
CA ASN A 91 -20.26 18.69 5.27
C ASN A 91 -20.44 17.20 5.60
N ASN A 92 -21.44 16.55 5.00
CA ASN A 92 -21.74 15.13 5.21
C ASN A 92 -21.62 14.33 3.90
N ILE A 93 -20.47 14.47 3.22
CA ILE A 93 -20.18 13.82 1.95
C ILE A 93 -20.42 12.31 2.02
N GLU A 94 -20.00 11.66 3.12
CA GLU A 94 -20.10 10.20 3.30
C GLU A 94 -21.53 9.68 3.19
N SER A 95 -22.53 10.46 3.62
CA SER A 95 -23.94 10.02 3.59
C SER A 95 -24.48 9.91 2.17
N THR A 96 -23.85 10.54 1.19
CA THR A 96 -24.25 10.52 -0.21
C THR A 96 -23.51 9.49 -1.03
N MET A 97 -22.43 8.87 -0.48
CA MET A 97 -21.63 7.85 -1.17
C MET A 97 -22.29 6.47 -1.02
N PRO A 98 -22.32 5.65 -2.10
CA PRO A 98 -23.00 4.36 -2.09
C PRO A 98 -22.48 3.37 -1.04
N ASN A 99 -21.19 3.45 -0.71
CA ASN A 99 -20.50 2.56 0.22
C ASN A 99 -19.78 3.33 1.36
N GLY A 100 -20.11 4.59 1.58
CA GLY A 100 -19.35 5.46 2.46
C GLY A 100 -17.98 5.86 1.88
N ASP A 101 -17.10 6.44 2.71
CA ASP A 101 -15.76 6.82 2.29
C ASP A 101 -14.82 5.61 2.28
N GLU A 102 -14.65 5.02 1.10
CA GLU A 102 -13.73 3.89 0.90
C GLU A 102 -12.26 4.32 0.71
N VAL A 103 -11.97 5.63 0.55
CA VAL A 103 -10.61 6.11 0.24
C VAL A 103 -9.65 5.79 1.36
N PHE A 104 -10.05 6.09 2.59
CA PHE A 104 -9.23 5.86 3.76
C PHE A 104 -8.76 4.40 3.85
N GLY A 105 -9.71 3.46 3.82
CA GLY A 105 -9.42 2.03 3.90
C GLY A 105 -8.59 1.52 2.71
N LYS A 106 -8.93 1.93 1.50
CA LYS A 106 -8.21 1.50 0.28
C LYS A 106 -6.78 2.03 0.24
N PHE A 107 -6.54 3.27 0.69
CA PHE A 107 -5.20 3.83 0.73
C PHE A 107 -4.34 3.19 1.82
N TYR A 108 -4.87 2.90 3.02
CA TYR A 108 -4.13 2.16 4.03
C TYR A 108 -3.86 0.72 3.61
N ASN A 109 -4.75 0.07 2.88
CA ASN A 109 -4.48 -1.24 2.29
C ASN A 109 -3.34 -1.18 1.24
N SER A 110 -3.30 -0.12 0.42
CA SER A 110 -2.18 0.14 -0.49
C SER A 110 -0.87 0.35 0.28
N ILE A 111 -0.89 1.11 1.39
CA ILE A 111 0.26 1.32 2.29
C ILE A 111 0.74 -0.01 2.87
N TYR A 112 -0.17 -0.86 3.32
CA TYR A 112 0.16 -2.20 3.80
C TYR A 112 0.93 -3.02 2.75
N TYR A 113 0.47 -3.04 1.49
CA TYR A 113 1.18 -3.73 0.41
C TYR A 113 2.57 -3.15 0.16
N THR A 114 2.73 -1.82 0.23
CA THR A 114 4.05 -1.20 0.10
C THR A 114 4.97 -1.53 1.28
N ASN A 115 4.44 -1.62 2.51
CA ASN A 115 5.22 -2.04 3.68
C ASN A 115 5.77 -3.46 3.49
N VAL A 116 4.93 -4.40 3.03
CA VAL A 116 5.37 -5.78 2.75
C VAL A 116 6.51 -5.80 1.74
N VAL A 117 6.41 -5.02 0.66
CA VAL A 117 7.49 -4.94 -0.33
C VAL A 117 8.77 -4.35 0.28
N ILE A 118 8.67 -3.28 1.06
CA ILE A 118 9.83 -2.62 1.70
C ILE A 118 10.56 -3.58 2.63
N ASP A 119 9.83 -4.39 3.39
CA ASP A 119 10.40 -5.26 4.42
C ASP A 119 10.98 -6.55 3.84
N GLU A 120 10.36 -7.11 2.81
CA GLU A 120 10.63 -8.48 2.40
C GLU A 120 11.33 -8.63 1.03
N VAL A 121 11.27 -7.63 0.14
CA VAL A 121 11.75 -7.75 -1.24
C VAL A 121 13.25 -8.08 -1.34
N ASP A 122 14.05 -7.71 -0.36
CA ASP A 122 15.50 -7.99 -0.33
C ASP A 122 15.80 -9.50 -0.28
N GLN A 123 14.85 -10.32 0.12
CA GLN A 123 14.96 -11.78 0.18
C GLN A 123 14.34 -12.48 -1.04
N ALA A 124 13.72 -11.73 -1.97
CA ALA A 124 13.02 -12.28 -3.10
C ALA A 124 13.97 -13.03 -4.05
N VAL A 125 13.57 -14.19 -4.54
CA VAL A 125 14.33 -14.94 -5.54
C VAL A 125 14.16 -14.27 -6.90
N GLY A 126 15.25 -14.07 -7.63
CA GLY A 126 15.19 -13.54 -8.99
C GLY A 126 14.60 -14.56 -9.96
N ILE A 127 13.88 -14.07 -10.97
CA ILE A 127 13.40 -14.90 -12.09
C ILE A 127 14.58 -15.30 -12.99
N SER A 128 15.57 -14.42 -13.10
CA SER A 128 16.82 -14.65 -13.84
C SER A 128 17.88 -15.29 -12.94
N SER A 129 18.74 -16.13 -13.52
CA SER A 129 19.94 -16.63 -12.85
C SER A 129 21.01 -15.56 -12.61
N ASN A 130 20.83 -14.36 -13.19
CA ASN A 130 21.73 -13.23 -13.01
C ASN A 130 21.49 -12.53 -11.66
N LYS A 131 22.44 -12.68 -10.75
CA LYS A 131 22.36 -12.07 -9.40
C LYS A 131 22.33 -10.54 -9.43
N GLU A 132 23.15 -9.92 -10.28
CA GLU A 132 23.23 -8.46 -10.41
C GLU A 132 21.90 -7.87 -10.88
N GLU A 133 21.26 -8.51 -11.86
CA GLU A 133 19.93 -8.13 -12.32
C GLU A 133 18.88 -8.29 -11.21
N THR A 134 18.94 -9.37 -10.44
CA THR A 134 18.04 -9.61 -9.32
C THR A 134 18.18 -8.53 -8.25
N GLU A 135 19.40 -8.18 -7.85
CA GLU A 135 19.65 -7.11 -6.86
C GLU A 135 19.13 -5.76 -7.38
N ARG A 136 19.35 -5.47 -8.65
CA ARG A 136 18.85 -4.25 -9.28
C ARG A 136 17.32 -4.18 -9.28
N ILE A 137 16.64 -5.29 -9.61
CA ILE A 137 15.17 -5.34 -9.57
C ILE A 137 14.66 -5.15 -8.13
N ARG A 138 15.25 -5.83 -7.14
CA ARG A 138 14.90 -5.67 -5.73
C ARG A 138 15.03 -4.21 -5.27
N GLY A 139 16.18 -3.59 -5.54
CA GLY A 139 16.45 -2.20 -5.17
C GLY A 139 15.44 -1.24 -5.81
N TYR A 140 15.11 -1.47 -7.08
CA TYR A 140 14.10 -0.65 -7.78
C TYR A 140 12.70 -0.82 -7.17
N LEU A 141 12.23 -2.05 -6.96
CA LEU A 141 10.92 -2.34 -6.37
C LEU A 141 10.80 -1.74 -4.96
N LYS A 142 11.87 -1.82 -4.16
CA LYS A 142 11.92 -1.22 -2.83
C LYS A 142 11.80 0.30 -2.89
N GLY A 143 12.55 0.94 -3.79
CA GLY A 143 12.49 2.38 -4.01
C GLY A 143 11.10 2.83 -4.49
N GLU A 144 10.51 2.08 -5.40
CA GLU A 144 9.16 2.34 -5.89
C GLU A 144 8.09 2.19 -4.79
N ALA A 145 8.22 1.19 -3.92
CA ALA A 145 7.32 1.00 -2.78
C ALA A 145 7.37 2.20 -1.81
N TYR A 146 8.57 2.73 -1.51
CA TYR A 146 8.72 3.96 -0.74
C TYR A 146 8.02 5.15 -1.42
N ALA A 147 8.22 5.36 -2.72
CA ALA A 147 7.60 6.46 -3.45
C ALA A 147 6.06 6.36 -3.45
N LEU A 148 5.52 5.15 -3.65
CA LEU A 148 4.09 4.92 -3.63
C LEU A 148 3.49 5.12 -2.23
N ARG A 149 4.19 4.69 -1.17
CA ARG A 149 3.77 4.91 0.22
C ARG A 149 3.70 6.40 0.55
N ALA A 150 4.73 7.15 0.20
CA ALA A 150 4.75 8.61 0.35
C ALA A 150 3.59 9.28 -0.37
N PHE A 151 3.29 8.84 -1.59
CA PHE A 151 2.17 9.35 -2.37
C PHE A 151 0.82 9.08 -1.69
N ARG A 152 0.61 7.86 -1.14
CA ARG A 152 -0.62 7.54 -0.40
C ARG A 152 -0.77 8.36 0.86
N TYR A 153 0.30 8.55 1.64
CA TYR A 153 0.27 9.42 2.81
C TYR A 153 -0.02 10.88 2.44
N LEU A 154 0.56 11.38 1.34
CA LEU A 154 0.29 12.75 0.91
C LEU A 154 -1.20 12.97 0.55
N TYR A 155 -1.82 12.01 -0.13
CA TYR A 155 -3.26 12.09 -0.40
C TYR A 155 -4.09 12.01 0.87
N LEU A 156 -3.79 11.05 1.74
CA LEU A 156 -4.51 10.89 3.00
C LEU A 156 -4.41 12.13 3.89
N VAL A 157 -3.23 12.72 4.04
CA VAL A 157 -3.07 13.90 4.89
C VAL A 157 -3.79 15.12 4.32
N ASN A 158 -3.79 15.29 3.00
CA ASN A 158 -4.51 16.39 2.36
C ASN A 158 -6.04 16.25 2.42
N MET A 159 -6.55 15.01 2.51
CA MET A 159 -8.00 14.76 2.58
C MET A 159 -8.54 14.76 4.01
N TYR A 160 -7.75 14.26 4.97
CA TYR A 160 -8.24 13.93 6.32
C TYR A 160 -7.61 14.76 7.43
N ALA A 161 -6.72 15.70 7.09
CA ALA A 161 -6.11 16.60 8.07
C ALA A 161 -6.23 18.07 7.62
N PRO A 162 -6.09 19.01 8.54
CA PRO A 162 -6.01 20.44 8.19
C PRO A 162 -4.83 20.73 7.25
N PRO A 163 -4.88 21.85 6.48
CA PRO A 163 -3.75 22.30 5.68
C PRO A 163 -2.48 22.46 6.54
N TYR A 164 -1.31 22.20 5.93
CA TYR A 164 -0.04 22.33 6.63
C TYR A 164 0.26 23.81 6.95
N ASP A 165 0.50 24.09 8.23
CA ASP A 165 0.99 25.39 8.72
C ASP A 165 2.22 25.15 9.60
N PRO A 166 3.40 25.66 9.23
CA PRO A 166 4.62 25.48 10.02
C PRO A 166 4.50 25.94 11.47
N ALA A 167 3.64 26.94 11.75
CA ALA A 167 3.47 27.48 13.09
C ALA A 167 2.69 26.54 14.03
N THR A 168 1.86 25.64 13.48
CA THR A 168 0.94 24.80 14.25
C THR A 168 1.11 23.31 13.97
N SER A 169 1.86 22.90 12.97
CA SER A 169 1.98 21.51 12.50
C SER A 169 2.40 20.52 13.58
N SER A 170 3.22 20.95 14.56
CA SER A 170 3.67 20.12 15.67
C SER A 170 2.61 19.85 16.74
N THR A 171 1.48 20.55 16.69
CA THR A 171 0.36 20.40 17.63
C THR A 171 -0.96 20.06 16.92
N THR A 172 -0.98 20.11 15.60
CA THR A 172 -2.16 19.80 14.79
C THR A 172 -2.21 18.29 14.49
N PRO A 173 -3.29 17.59 14.82
CA PRO A 173 -3.44 16.18 14.47
C PRO A 173 -3.49 15.98 12.95
N GLY A 174 -2.61 15.10 12.45
CA GLY A 174 -2.58 14.65 11.07
C GLY A 174 -3.37 13.36 10.87
N ILE A 175 -2.72 12.33 10.38
CA ILE A 175 -3.26 11.00 10.11
C ILE A 175 -2.40 9.92 10.81
N PRO A 176 -2.91 8.70 11.00
CA PRO A 176 -2.10 7.60 11.50
C PRO A 176 -0.95 7.26 10.54
N ILE A 177 0.24 7.00 11.09
CA ILE A 177 1.36 6.42 10.36
C ILE A 177 1.41 4.92 10.67
N ASN A 178 1.26 4.08 9.66
CA ASN A 178 1.40 2.63 9.76
C ASN A 178 2.56 2.17 8.88
N LEU A 179 3.65 1.72 9.50
CA LEU A 179 4.83 1.18 8.82
C LEU A 179 4.96 -0.33 9.02
N GLU A 180 4.04 -0.96 9.75
CA GLU A 180 4.08 -2.37 10.11
C GLU A 180 3.42 -3.23 9.03
N THR A 181 3.89 -4.49 8.94
CA THR A 181 3.31 -5.55 8.10
C THR A 181 2.44 -6.52 8.90
N SER A 182 2.37 -6.37 10.22
CA SER A 182 1.49 -7.17 11.08
C SER A 182 0.03 -6.71 10.92
N ALA A 183 -0.87 -7.70 10.80
CA ALA A 183 -2.32 -7.47 10.80
C ALA A 183 -2.89 -7.46 12.23
N ASP A 184 -2.18 -6.87 13.17
CA ASP A 184 -2.62 -6.79 14.56
C ASP A 184 -3.77 -5.79 14.69
N ASP A 185 -4.77 -6.17 15.47
CA ASP A 185 -5.97 -5.36 15.77
C ASP A 185 -5.63 -4.26 16.79
N LYS A 186 -4.65 -3.40 16.46
CA LYS A 186 -4.22 -2.30 17.30
C LYS A 186 -4.95 -1.02 16.93
N PRO A 187 -5.44 -0.25 17.88
CA PRO A 187 -5.96 1.08 17.60
C PRO A 187 -4.81 1.98 17.13
N TYR A 188 -4.93 2.56 15.94
CA TYR A 188 -4.00 3.56 15.44
C TYR A 188 -4.43 4.95 15.90
N THR A 189 -3.48 5.72 16.43
CA THR A 189 -3.67 7.13 16.79
C THR A 189 -3.19 8.03 15.66
N ARG A 190 -3.77 9.22 15.55
CA ARG A 190 -3.27 10.23 14.61
C ARG A 190 -1.93 10.76 15.10
N GLU A 191 -0.95 10.76 14.22
CA GLU A 191 0.32 11.46 14.44
C GLU A 191 0.16 12.95 14.22
N MET A 192 1.09 13.76 14.72
CA MET A 192 1.11 15.18 14.46
C MET A 192 1.42 15.45 12.98
N LEU A 193 0.90 16.54 12.48
CA LEU A 193 0.96 16.87 11.05
C LEU A 193 2.40 16.98 10.54
N ASP A 194 3.30 17.59 11.31
CA ASP A 194 4.73 17.65 10.99
C ASP A 194 5.34 16.24 10.82
N LYS A 195 5.00 15.29 11.70
CA LYS A 195 5.50 13.91 11.65
C LYS A 195 5.03 13.16 10.41
N VAL A 196 3.80 13.41 9.97
CA VAL A 196 3.29 12.82 8.72
C VAL A 196 4.09 13.34 7.52
N TYR A 197 4.34 14.64 7.44
CA TYR A 197 5.11 15.22 6.35
C TYR A 197 6.60 14.83 6.41
N GLU A 198 7.20 14.73 7.61
CA GLU A 198 8.54 14.16 7.80
C GLU A 198 8.62 12.73 7.25
N GLN A 199 7.64 11.88 7.52
CA GLN A 199 7.58 10.51 6.98
C GLN A 199 7.49 10.48 5.47
N ILE A 200 6.66 11.34 4.86
CA ILE A 200 6.54 11.45 3.41
C ILE A 200 7.88 11.84 2.78
N VAL A 201 8.57 12.83 3.36
CA VAL A 201 9.89 13.30 2.87
C VAL A 201 10.95 12.22 3.05
N ASP A 202 10.96 11.51 4.18
CA ASP A 202 11.89 10.41 4.46
C ASP A 202 11.73 9.27 3.45
N ASP A 203 10.50 8.85 3.18
CA ASP A 203 10.21 7.85 2.17
C ASP A 203 10.71 8.26 0.77
N LEU A 204 10.46 9.51 0.36
CA LEU A 204 10.92 10.01 -0.94
C LEU A 204 12.45 10.14 -1.03
N LYS A 205 13.11 10.53 0.06
CA LYS A 205 14.58 10.58 0.14
C LYS A 205 15.22 9.19 0.07
N LYS A 206 14.54 8.14 0.55
CA LYS A 206 14.95 6.73 0.38
C LYS A 206 14.63 6.21 -1.02
N ALA A 207 13.48 6.55 -1.55
CA ALA A 207 13.00 6.10 -2.85
C ALA A 207 13.90 6.53 -4.01
N ILE A 208 14.26 7.81 -4.06
CA ILE A 208 14.94 8.41 -5.20
C ILE A 208 16.28 7.73 -5.50
N PRO A 209 17.25 7.64 -4.55
CA PRO A 209 18.53 7.00 -4.83
C PRO A 209 18.37 5.51 -5.17
N LEU A 210 17.50 4.76 -4.47
CA LEU A 210 17.26 3.36 -4.76
C LEU A 210 16.78 3.14 -6.21
N MET A 211 15.87 3.97 -6.70
CA MET A 211 15.39 3.88 -8.07
C MET A 211 16.39 4.38 -9.11
N GLU A 212 17.25 5.35 -8.78
CA GLU A 212 18.28 5.87 -9.71
C GLU A 212 19.44 4.89 -9.89
N GLU A 213 19.93 4.33 -8.79
CA GLU A 213 21.02 3.35 -8.79
C GLU A 213 20.62 2.02 -9.43
N ASN A 214 19.35 1.66 -9.30
CA ASN A 214 18.80 0.38 -9.72
C ASN A 214 17.83 0.50 -10.90
N TYR A 215 17.99 1.52 -11.76
CA TYR A 215 17.05 1.84 -12.81
C TYR A 215 16.72 0.62 -13.70
N VAL A 216 15.42 0.35 -13.85
CA VAL A 216 14.85 -0.62 -14.77
C VAL A 216 13.87 0.10 -15.71
N ASN A 217 13.56 -0.50 -16.85
CA ASN A 217 12.60 0.09 -17.77
C ASN A 217 11.18 -0.01 -17.18
N VAL A 218 10.62 1.13 -16.81
CA VAL A 218 9.36 1.21 -16.04
C VAL A 218 8.16 1.41 -16.96
N LYS A 219 7.05 0.76 -16.61
CA LYS A 219 5.75 1.03 -17.25
C LYS A 219 5.31 2.47 -16.94
N LYS A 220 4.68 3.15 -17.93
CA LYS A 220 4.31 4.58 -17.83
C LYS A 220 3.38 4.93 -16.65
N ASN A 221 2.66 3.96 -16.11
CA ASN A 221 1.71 4.12 -15.00
C ASN A 221 2.31 3.81 -13.62
N ARG A 222 3.63 3.63 -13.53
CA ARG A 222 4.36 3.35 -12.28
C ARG A 222 5.32 4.49 -11.93
N PHE A 223 5.73 4.57 -10.67
CA PHE A 223 6.68 5.58 -10.24
C PHE A 223 8.04 5.42 -10.94
N SER A 224 8.57 6.55 -11.36
CA SER A 224 9.96 6.69 -11.82
C SER A 224 10.73 7.59 -10.87
N PRO A 225 12.08 7.61 -10.91
CA PRO A 225 12.88 8.56 -10.11
C PRO A 225 12.47 10.02 -10.33
N ILE A 226 12.11 10.38 -11.57
CA ILE A 226 11.65 11.73 -11.93
C ILE A 226 10.31 12.05 -11.27
N ALA A 227 9.38 11.09 -11.28
CA ALA A 227 8.08 11.26 -10.63
C ALA A 227 8.22 11.42 -9.10
N ALA A 228 9.12 10.65 -8.47
CA ALA A 228 9.41 10.78 -7.05
C ALA A 228 10.05 12.14 -6.71
N LYS A 229 10.97 12.66 -7.54
CA LYS A 229 11.54 14.01 -7.39
C LYS A 229 10.48 15.10 -7.54
N ALA A 230 9.58 14.95 -8.52
CA ALA A 230 8.48 15.90 -8.70
C ALA A 230 7.52 15.91 -7.49
N LEU A 231 7.24 14.72 -6.94
CA LEU A 231 6.43 14.60 -5.72
C LEU A 231 7.11 15.25 -4.52
N LEU A 232 8.43 15.03 -4.32
CA LEU A 232 9.20 15.66 -3.26
C LEU A 232 9.19 17.18 -3.37
N ALA A 233 9.35 17.72 -4.59
CA ALA A 233 9.27 19.15 -4.83
C ALA A 233 7.87 19.72 -4.48
N ARG A 234 6.79 18.99 -4.79
CA ARG A 234 5.43 19.36 -4.39
C ARG A 234 5.27 19.38 -2.87
N VAL A 235 5.80 18.39 -2.16
CA VAL A 235 5.76 18.35 -0.70
C VAL A 235 6.48 19.56 -0.08
N TYR A 236 7.66 19.91 -0.57
CA TYR A 236 8.38 21.09 -0.10
C TYR A 236 7.64 22.40 -0.38
N LEU A 237 6.93 22.51 -1.50
CA LEU A 237 6.09 23.68 -1.79
C LEU A 237 4.91 23.80 -0.81
N ILE A 238 4.29 22.67 -0.42
CA ILE A 238 3.22 22.65 0.59
C ILE A 238 3.77 23.12 1.94
N CYS A 239 4.91 22.60 2.33
CA CYS A 239 5.50 22.88 3.65
C CYS A 239 6.17 24.27 3.75
N LYS A 240 6.38 24.99 2.65
CA LYS A 240 6.91 26.37 2.60
C LYS A 240 8.04 26.64 3.59
N ASN A 241 9.14 25.87 3.51
CA ASN A 241 10.32 26.02 4.36
C ASN A 241 10.23 25.46 5.79
N GLY A 242 9.26 24.63 6.11
CA GLY A 242 9.03 24.10 7.46
C GLY A 242 9.51 22.66 7.71
N ILE A 243 10.19 21.99 6.73
CA ILE A 243 10.77 20.64 6.91
C ILE A 243 12.23 20.63 6.47
#